data_8cc1411de96598f57d2bd3b22331d884
#
_entry.id   8cc1411de96598f57d2bd3b22331d884
#
_cell.length_a   1.000
_cell.length_b   1.000
_cell.length_c   1.000
_cell.angle_alpha   90.00
_cell.angle_beta   90.00
_cell.angle_gamma   90.00
#
_symmetry.space_group_name_H-M   'P 1'
#
loop_
_entity.id
_entity.type
_entity.pdbx_description
1 polymer ?
#
loop_
_entity_poly.entity_id
_entity_poly.type
_entity_poly.pdbx_seq_one_letter_code
_entity_poly.pdbx_strand_id
1 'polypeptide(L)'
;MAVTLSAIRAAQRRIAGGIYVSPCPESIPLSEITGCRIVCKLDNLQRTGSFKERGARNALLRLPPAQQKRGVIAASAGNHALGLAYHGKLLGISVTVVMPDYAPLIKITTCQKLGARVLVRGRDFTEARAEADTLVAGEGLTYIHGFDAPDIIAGQGTLALEMMKQVPDLDAILCPIGGGGLIAGVAVAVKALKPKIQVIGIESTHTGNFAAALRAGKPVTVKRRATLADGLAPLTVGPTSFALARTRVDQVVSVGEQWIALAILRLLELEKTVVEGSAAVPLAALMAGLLPALRGRRVGLILSGGNIDPSVLGRVIAKGLVHDGRLTRFTATVSDRPGGLADLTRVIADCGASIQDIVHERAFSGPDVFSVHAVCTVETRDHAHVATLHRALKKHGFPVAVTA
;
A
#
# COMPACT_ATOMS: atom_id res chain seq x y z
N MET A 1 26.22 2.01 -14.64
CA MET A 1 26.04 0.66 -15.25
C MET A 1 24.59 0.54 -15.71
N ALA A 2 24.32 0.04 -16.91
CA ALA A 2 22.95 -0.10 -17.40
C ALA A 2 22.23 -1.29 -16.69
N VAL A 3 20.97 -1.11 -16.32
CA VAL A 3 20.13 -2.21 -15.79
C VAL A 3 19.62 -3.04 -16.97
N THR A 4 20.15 -4.24 -17.12
CA THR A 4 19.80 -5.20 -18.20
C THR A 4 19.25 -6.49 -17.59
N LEU A 5 18.67 -7.36 -18.43
CA LEU A 5 18.28 -8.71 -17.99
C LEU A 5 19.46 -9.48 -17.38
N SER A 6 20.65 -9.34 -17.95
CA SER A 6 21.88 -9.98 -17.40
C SER A 6 22.19 -9.46 -15.98
N ALA A 7 22.08 -8.15 -15.75
CA ALA A 7 22.25 -7.56 -14.42
C ALA A 7 21.21 -8.09 -13.41
N ILE A 8 19.94 -8.22 -13.84
CA ILE A 8 18.84 -8.76 -12.99
C ILE A 8 19.08 -10.24 -12.66
N ARG A 9 19.50 -11.06 -13.65
CA ARG A 9 19.85 -12.47 -13.41
C ARG A 9 21.07 -12.60 -12.48
N ALA A 10 22.07 -11.73 -12.62
CA ALA A 10 23.21 -11.68 -11.71
C ALA A 10 22.78 -11.28 -10.29
N ALA A 11 21.86 -10.31 -10.16
CA ALA A 11 21.25 -9.96 -8.89
C ALA A 11 20.49 -11.14 -8.27
N GLN A 12 19.68 -11.87 -9.05
CA GLN A 12 18.96 -13.06 -8.58
C GLN A 12 19.89 -14.11 -7.99
N ARG A 13 21.00 -14.44 -8.69
CA ARG A 13 22.02 -15.38 -8.15
C ARG A 13 22.66 -14.85 -6.87
N ARG A 14 22.95 -13.56 -6.80
CA ARG A 14 23.63 -12.92 -5.67
C ARG A 14 22.78 -12.89 -4.41
N ILE A 15 21.47 -12.62 -4.54
CA ILE A 15 20.56 -12.55 -3.39
C ILE A 15 19.98 -13.91 -3.01
N ALA A 16 20.23 -14.96 -3.78
CA ALA A 16 19.75 -16.31 -3.50
C ALA A 16 20.15 -16.76 -2.09
N GLY A 17 19.26 -17.48 -1.41
CA GLY A 17 19.44 -17.94 -0.03
C GLY A 17 19.23 -16.83 1.04
N GLY A 18 19.21 -15.56 0.66
CA GLY A 18 18.95 -14.46 1.59
C GLY A 18 17.62 -13.75 1.40
N ILE A 19 16.91 -14.08 0.33
CA ILE A 19 15.57 -13.55 0.03
C ILE A 19 14.59 -14.72 -0.01
N TYR A 20 13.41 -14.52 0.55
CA TYR A 20 12.33 -15.49 0.45
C TYR A 20 11.75 -15.47 -0.98
N VAL A 21 11.73 -16.64 -1.64
CA VAL A 21 11.02 -16.79 -2.91
C VAL A 21 9.53 -16.83 -2.58
N SER A 22 8.91 -15.66 -2.61
CA SER A 22 7.52 -15.50 -2.21
C SER A 22 6.56 -16.26 -3.13
N PRO A 23 5.44 -16.80 -2.61
CA PRO A 23 4.43 -17.49 -3.41
C PRO A 23 3.80 -16.57 -4.46
N CYS A 24 3.21 -17.20 -5.49
CA CYS A 24 2.40 -16.52 -6.50
C CYS A 24 1.12 -17.34 -6.79
N PRO A 25 0.24 -17.56 -5.77
CA PRO A 25 -0.95 -18.36 -5.91
C PRO A 25 -2.00 -17.68 -6.79
N GLU A 26 -2.87 -18.51 -7.39
CA GLU A 26 -4.12 -18.06 -7.98
C GLU A 26 -5.14 -17.72 -6.88
N SER A 27 -5.92 -16.66 -7.10
CA SER A 27 -7.00 -16.24 -6.21
C SER A 27 -8.35 -16.42 -6.89
N ILE A 28 -9.14 -17.37 -6.43
CA ILE A 28 -10.51 -17.57 -6.91
C ILE A 28 -11.39 -16.36 -6.55
N PRO A 29 -11.47 -15.92 -5.27
CA PRO A 29 -12.40 -14.85 -4.91
C PRO A 29 -12.04 -13.49 -5.53
N LEU A 30 -10.75 -13.16 -5.69
CA LEU A 30 -10.37 -11.94 -6.39
C LEU A 30 -10.66 -12.05 -7.90
N SER A 31 -10.57 -13.25 -8.46
CA SER A 31 -10.93 -13.48 -9.87
C SER A 31 -12.41 -13.24 -10.10
N GLU A 32 -13.26 -13.71 -9.20
CA GLU A 32 -14.72 -13.51 -9.28
C GLU A 32 -15.10 -12.02 -9.23
N ILE A 33 -14.55 -11.27 -8.26
CA ILE A 33 -14.92 -9.84 -8.10
C ILE A 33 -14.32 -8.92 -9.18
N THR A 34 -13.24 -9.34 -9.86
CA THR A 34 -12.58 -8.52 -10.90
C THR A 34 -12.94 -8.95 -12.32
N GLY A 35 -13.44 -10.17 -12.50
CA GLY A 35 -13.65 -10.78 -13.82
C GLY A 35 -12.36 -11.12 -14.57
N CYS A 36 -11.20 -11.13 -13.88
CA CYS A 36 -9.91 -11.55 -14.40
C CYS A 36 -9.51 -12.91 -13.79
N ARG A 37 -8.49 -13.57 -14.30
CA ARG A 37 -7.85 -14.70 -13.62
C ARG A 37 -6.66 -14.17 -12.81
N ILE A 38 -6.85 -13.97 -11.53
CA ILE A 38 -5.89 -13.28 -10.66
C ILE A 38 -4.87 -14.24 -10.06
N VAL A 39 -3.60 -13.86 -10.13
CA VAL A 39 -2.51 -14.44 -9.33
C VAL A 39 -1.81 -13.35 -8.52
N CYS A 40 -1.46 -13.64 -7.26
CA CYS A 40 -0.91 -12.66 -6.33
C CYS A 40 0.55 -12.97 -5.98
N LYS A 41 1.50 -12.13 -6.43
CA LYS A 41 2.90 -12.22 -5.97
C LYS A 41 3.03 -11.61 -4.58
N LEU A 42 3.23 -12.47 -3.57
CA LEU A 42 3.13 -12.12 -2.16
C LEU A 42 4.46 -11.59 -1.57
N ASP A 43 5.01 -10.50 -2.10
CA ASP A 43 6.24 -9.90 -1.56
C ASP A 43 6.02 -9.13 -0.24
N ASN A 44 4.77 -8.96 0.19
CA ASN A 44 4.43 -8.58 1.56
C ASN A 44 4.83 -9.63 2.60
N LEU A 45 5.11 -10.88 2.20
CA LEU A 45 5.59 -11.96 3.06
C LEU A 45 7.13 -12.04 3.16
N GLN A 46 7.87 -11.11 2.57
CA GLN A 46 9.31 -11.00 2.82
C GLN A 46 9.59 -10.78 4.32
N ARG A 47 10.80 -11.07 4.78
CA ARG A 47 11.18 -11.03 6.21
C ARG A 47 10.92 -9.67 6.87
N THR A 48 11.14 -8.58 6.13
CA THR A 48 10.83 -7.22 6.59
C THR A 48 9.50 -6.68 6.05
N GLY A 49 8.66 -7.56 5.51
CA GLY A 49 7.32 -7.23 5.06
C GLY A 49 7.26 -6.51 3.72
N SER A 50 8.32 -6.50 2.88
CA SER A 50 8.23 -5.87 1.56
C SER A 50 9.32 -6.30 0.58
N PHE A 51 9.04 -6.10 -0.72
CA PHE A 51 9.96 -6.32 -1.84
C PHE A 51 11.32 -5.59 -1.71
N LYS A 52 11.39 -4.55 -0.87
CA LYS A 52 12.59 -3.71 -0.70
C LYS A 52 13.83 -4.50 -0.30
N GLU A 53 13.67 -5.63 0.34
CA GLU A 53 14.76 -6.54 0.70
C GLU A 53 15.61 -6.94 -0.51
N ARG A 54 15.00 -7.20 -1.65
CA ARG A 54 15.65 -7.64 -2.88
C ARG A 54 16.73 -6.66 -3.33
N GLY A 55 16.35 -5.40 -3.49
CA GLY A 55 17.26 -4.34 -3.88
C GLY A 55 18.28 -4.00 -2.79
N ALA A 56 17.84 -3.93 -1.53
CA ALA A 56 18.71 -3.66 -0.39
C ALA A 56 19.84 -4.69 -0.30
N ARG A 57 19.49 -5.99 -0.28
CA ARG A 57 20.50 -7.07 -0.24
C ARG A 57 21.42 -7.03 -1.45
N ASN A 58 20.88 -6.84 -2.66
CA ASN A 58 21.71 -6.77 -3.86
C ASN A 58 22.70 -5.61 -3.82
N ALA A 59 22.28 -4.42 -3.40
CA ALA A 59 23.12 -3.26 -3.28
C ALA A 59 24.24 -3.46 -2.24
N LEU A 60 23.90 -3.98 -1.05
CA LEU A 60 24.89 -4.26 0.01
C LEU A 60 25.95 -5.26 -0.44
N LEU A 61 25.56 -6.35 -1.12
CA LEU A 61 26.49 -7.37 -1.63
C LEU A 61 27.35 -6.88 -2.81
N ARG A 62 26.99 -5.76 -3.43
CA ARG A 62 27.74 -5.15 -4.53
C ARG A 62 28.78 -4.13 -4.08
N LEU A 63 28.72 -3.71 -2.83
CA LEU A 63 29.69 -2.77 -2.28
C LEU A 63 31.10 -3.36 -2.25
N PRO A 64 32.13 -2.58 -2.63
CA PRO A 64 33.51 -2.95 -2.38
C PRO A 64 33.77 -3.19 -0.87
N PRO A 65 34.69 -4.11 -0.49
CA PRO A 65 34.95 -4.41 0.91
C PRO A 65 35.23 -3.19 1.79
N ALA A 66 35.98 -2.21 1.27
CA ALA A 66 36.25 -0.96 1.98
C ALA A 66 35.00 -0.15 2.30
N GLN A 67 34.00 -0.16 1.41
CA GLN A 67 32.71 0.52 1.66
C GLN A 67 31.82 -0.28 2.62
N GLN A 68 31.83 -1.61 2.52
CA GLN A 68 31.11 -2.47 3.48
C GLN A 68 31.66 -2.24 4.91
N LYS A 69 32.97 -2.14 5.08
CA LYS A 69 33.59 -1.91 6.38
C LYS A 69 33.25 -0.53 6.97
N ARG A 70 33.16 0.52 6.13
CA ARG A 70 32.74 1.86 6.59
C ARG A 70 31.27 1.92 6.96
N GLY A 71 30.43 1.12 6.31
CA GLY A 71 29.00 1.10 6.51
C GLY A 71 28.23 1.94 5.49
N VAL A 72 26.92 1.87 5.61
CA VAL A 72 25.99 2.51 4.68
C VAL A 72 25.00 3.42 5.39
N ILE A 73 24.39 4.33 4.62
CA ILE A 73 23.38 5.26 5.12
C ILE A 73 22.25 5.39 4.11
N ALA A 74 21.02 5.60 4.62
CA ALA A 74 19.86 5.95 3.82
C ALA A 74 18.97 6.97 4.56
N ALA A 75 18.33 7.85 3.82
CA ALA A 75 17.19 8.64 4.32
C ALA A 75 15.90 7.87 4.00
N SER A 76 15.22 7.32 5.01
CA SER A 76 13.98 6.58 4.83
C SER A 76 13.32 6.24 6.16
N ALA A 77 12.02 6.50 6.29
CA ALA A 77 11.18 6.07 7.41
C ALA A 77 10.28 4.86 7.07
N GLY A 78 10.54 4.17 5.96
CA GLY A 78 9.67 3.10 5.46
C GLY A 78 10.41 1.80 5.15
N ASN A 79 9.86 1.04 4.23
CA ASN A 79 10.29 -0.31 3.85
C ASN A 79 11.77 -0.42 3.43
N HIS A 80 12.34 0.65 2.85
CA HIS A 80 13.75 0.64 2.47
C HIS A 80 14.68 0.61 3.68
N ALA A 81 14.37 1.39 4.71
CA ALA A 81 15.12 1.38 5.97
C ALA A 81 15.12 0.00 6.62
N LEU A 82 13.95 -0.65 6.69
CA LEU A 82 13.81 -2.00 7.25
C LEU A 82 14.63 -3.02 6.47
N GLY A 83 14.54 -2.99 5.13
CA GLY A 83 15.30 -3.91 4.27
C GLY A 83 16.81 -3.74 4.41
N LEU A 84 17.29 -2.48 4.47
CA LEU A 84 18.71 -2.21 4.70
C LEU A 84 19.16 -2.66 6.09
N ALA A 85 18.43 -2.30 7.14
CA ALA A 85 18.77 -2.67 8.52
C ALA A 85 18.88 -4.20 8.69
N TYR A 86 17.87 -4.93 8.17
CA TYR A 86 17.83 -6.38 8.24
C TYR A 86 19.01 -7.03 7.52
N HIS A 87 19.23 -6.67 6.25
CA HIS A 87 20.32 -7.27 5.47
C HIS A 87 21.69 -6.76 5.87
N GLY A 88 21.81 -5.54 6.37
CA GLY A 88 23.04 -5.04 6.97
C GLY A 88 23.46 -5.89 8.16
N LYS A 89 22.52 -6.17 9.09
CA LYS A 89 22.75 -7.06 10.23
C LYS A 89 23.22 -8.45 9.78
N LEU A 90 22.54 -9.05 8.80
CA LEU A 90 22.91 -10.39 8.30
C LEU A 90 24.27 -10.45 7.61
N LEU A 91 24.71 -9.34 7.03
CA LEU A 91 25.96 -9.26 6.27
C LEU A 91 27.11 -8.62 7.08
N GLY A 92 26.87 -8.26 8.34
CA GLY A 92 27.87 -7.59 9.17
C GLY A 92 28.22 -6.17 8.70
N ILE A 93 27.33 -5.51 7.97
CA ILE A 93 27.50 -4.14 7.45
C ILE A 93 26.72 -3.17 8.34
N SER A 94 27.40 -2.18 8.91
CA SER A 94 26.76 -1.15 9.71
C SER A 94 25.81 -0.31 8.87
N VAL A 95 24.59 -0.10 9.37
CA VAL A 95 23.55 0.68 8.69
C VAL A 95 23.16 1.87 9.55
N THR A 96 23.22 3.06 8.97
CA THR A 96 22.66 4.28 9.54
C THR A 96 21.40 4.66 8.76
N VAL A 97 20.34 5.02 9.46
CA VAL A 97 19.08 5.47 8.85
C VAL A 97 18.74 6.86 9.40
N VAL A 98 18.55 7.82 8.52
CA VAL A 98 18.02 9.15 8.89
C VAL A 98 16.54 9.18 8.58
N MET A 99 15.74 9.50 9.59
CA MET A 99 14.28 9.59 9.52
C MET A 99 13.82 11.00 9.87
N PRO A 100 12.78 11.54 9.22
CA PRO A 100 12.22 12.83 9.61
C PRO A 100 11.50 12.74 10.97
N ASP A 101 11.28 13.90 11.62
CA ASP A 101 10.75 14.02 12.98
C ASP A 101 9.36 13.38 13.17
N TYR A 102 8.57 13.31 12.10
CA TYR A 102 7.24 12.68 12.12
C TYR A 102 7.26 11.17 11.84
N ALA A 103 8.44 10.54 11.77
CA ALA A 103 8.52 9.10 11.49
C ALA A 103 7.80 8.30 12.59
N PRO A 104 6.98 7.29 12.24
CA PRO A 104 6.27 6.49 13.23
C PRO A 104 7.24 5.77 14.18
N LEU A 105 6.96 5.83 15.48
CA LEU A 105 7.80 5.23 16.53
C LEU A 105 8.07 3.74 16.27
N ILE A 106 7.07 3.01 15.76
CA ILE A 106 7.22 1.60 15.44
C ILE A 106 8.30 1.35 14.37
N LYS A 107 8.44 2.25 13.40
CA LYS A 107 9.47 2.14 12.35
C LYS A 107 10.87 2.42 12.92
N ILE A 108 10.99 3.42 13.80
CA ILE A 108 12.24 3.76 14.51
C ILE A 108 12.68 2.56 15.34
N THR A 109 11.82 2.08 16.23
CA THR A 109 12.14 0.96 17.14
C THR A 109 12.43 -0.34 16.39
N THR A 110 11.75 -0.61 15.29
CA THR A 110 12.01 -1.80 14.46
C THR A 110 13.38 -1.73 13.80
N CYS A 111 13.77 -0.59 13.22
CA CYS A 111 15.10 -0.41 12.65
C CYS A 111 16.20 -0.56 13.72
N GLN A 112 15.99 0.00 14.93
CA GLN A 112 16.92 -0.16 16.06
C GLN A 112 17.05 -1.62 16.51
N LYS A 113 15.94 -2.36 16.63
CA LYS A 113 15.96 -3.81 16.92
C LYS A 113 16.71 -4.63 15.87
N LEU A 114 16.67 -4.18 14.63
CA LEU A 114 17.44 -4.77 13.53
C LEU A 114 18.92 -4.35 13.54
N GLY A 115 19.35 -3.53 14.50
CA GLY A 115 20.74 -3.14 14.68
C GLY A 115 21.18 -1.91 13.89
N ALA A 116 20.25 -1.14 13.30
CA ALA A 116 20.58 0.10 12.63
C ALA A 116 20.75 1.26 13.62
N ARG A 117 21.72 2.14 13.35
CA ARG A 117 21.81 3.46 13.98
C ARG A 117 20.75 4.35 13.37
N VAL A 118 19.72 4.70 14.17
CA VAL A 118 18.63 5.56 13.70
C VAL A 118 18.82 6.97 14.22
N LEU A 119 18.82 7.94 13.31
CA LEU A 119 18.89 9.36 13.59
C LEU A 119 17.55 10.00 13.16
N VAL A 120 16.81 10.54 14.12
CA VAL A 120 15.59 11.28 13.84
C VAL A 120 15.97 12.74 13.67
N ARG A 121 16.02 13.22 12.45
CA ARG A 121 16.47 14.57 12.08
C ARG A 121 15.81 15.07 10.81
N GLY A 122 15.40 16.34 10.84
CA GLY A 122 14.76 17.03 9.72
C GLY A 122 13.24 16.96 9.78
N ARG A 123 12.59 18.06 9.40
CA ARG A 123 11.14 18.23 9.39
C ARG A 123 10.44 17.42 8.29
N ASP A 124 11.20 17.06 7.25
CA ASP A 124 10.69 16.28 6.13
C ASP A 124 11.78 15.38 5.51
N PHE A 125 11.41 14.66 4.45
CA PHE A 125 12.34 13.77 3.74
C PHE A 125 13.52 14.54 3.10
N THR A 126 13.31 15.77 2.66
CA THR A 126 14.37 16.57 2.00
C THR A 126 15.44 16.96 3.01
N GLU A 127 15.03 17.42 4.20
CA GLU A 127 15.96 17.74 5.29
C GLU A 127 16.64 16.49 5.83
N ALA A 128 15.91 15.38 6.02
CA ALA A 128 16.50 14.10 6.42
C ALA A 128 17.53 13.59 5.38
N ARG A 129 17.29 13.84 4.09
CA ARG A 129 18.24 13.52 3.04
C ARG A 129 19.49 14.40 3.11
N ALA A 130 19.35 15.70 3.32
CA ALA A 130 20.48 16.62 3.45
C ALA A 130 21.36 16.24 4.65
N GLU A 131 20.76 15.85 5.77
CA GLU A 131 21.50 15.32 6.93
C GLU A 131 22.25 14.05 6.60
N ALA A 132 21.62 13.12 5.85
CA ALA A 132 22.31 11.92 5.39
C ALA A 132 23.51 12.24 4.48
N ASP A 133 23.39 13.23 3.59
CA ASP A 133 24.48 13.67 2.71
C ASP A 133 25.63 14.30 3.51
N THR A 134 25.34 15.05 4.59
CA THR A 134 26.34 15.54 5.53
C THR A 134 27.14 14.43 6.18
N LEU A 135 26.44 13.36 6.64
CA LEU A 135 27.09 12.19 7.24
C LEU A 135 27.89 11.36 6.21
N VAL A 136 27.45 11.31 4.96
CA VAL A 136 28.23 10.72 3.86
C VAL A 136 29.57 11.42 3.73
N ALA A 137 29.57 12.75 3.73
CA ALA A 137 30.80 13.55 3.61
C ALA A 137 31.70 13.45 4.85
N GLY A 138 31.11 13.48 6.05
CA GLY A 138 31.86 13.49 7.32
C GLY A 138 32.35 12.11 7.77
N GLU A 139 31.53 11.07 7.65
CA GLU A 139 31.84 9.72 8.14
C GLU A 139 32.26 8.76 7.00
N GLY A 140 32.24 9.21 5.74
CA GLY A 140 32.61 8.38 4.58
C GLY A 140 31.66 7.21 4.32
N LEU A 141 30.42 7.29 4.81
CA LEU A 141 29.38 6.28 4.61
C LEU A 141 28.95 6.20 3.15
N THR A 142 28.49 5.03 2.72
CA THR A 142 27.96 4.89 1.35
C THR A 142 26.44 5.08 1.37
N TYR A 143 25.94 6.07 0.63
CA TYR A 143 24.48 6.28 0.50
C TYR A 143 23.84 5.19 -0.37
N ILE A 144 22.81 4.52 0.15
CA ILE A 144 22.03 3.55 -0.60
C ILE A 144 20.65 4.14 -0.92
N HIS A 145 20.42 4.42 -2.21
CA HIS A 145 19.19 5.04 -2.68
C HIS A 145 17.99 4.09 -2.58
N GLY A 146 16.80 4.59 -2.17
CA GLY A 146 15.62 3.78 -1.91
C GLY A 146 14.96 3.15 -3.16
N PHE A 147 15.27 3.65 -4.38
CA PHE A 147 14.62 3.19 -5.62
C PHE A 147 15.41 3.47 -6.91
N ASP A 148 16.29 4.48 -6.99
CA ASP A 148 16.85 4.97 -8.26
C ASP A 148 18.33 4.61 -8.47
N ALA A 149 18.86 3.61 -7.79
CA ALA A 149 20.19 3.10 -8.04
C ALA A 149 20.13 1.81 -8.91
N PRO A 150 21.07 1.62 -9.86
CA PRO A 150 21.06 0.45 -10.75
C PRO A 150 21.02 -0.88 -9.99
N ASP A 151 21.76 -1.02 -8.91
CA ASP A 151 21.79 -2.24 -8.11
C ASP A 151 20.49 -2.47 -7.34
N ILE A 152 19.82 -1.41 -6.90
CA ILE A 152 18.47 -1.47 -6.32
C ILE A 152 17.48 -1.95 -7.38
N ILE A 153 17.43 -1.29 -8.54
CA ILE A 153 16.50 -1.62 -9.63
C ILE A 153 16.71 -3.07 -10.10
N ALA A 154 17.96 -3.50 -10.26
CA ALA A 154 18.29 -4.87 -10.67
C ALA A 154 17.80 -5.90 -9.62
N GLY A 155 17.97 -5.61 -8.33
CA GLY A 155 17.45 -6.43 -7.25
C GLY A 155 15.91 -6.55 -7.29
N GLN A 156 15.19 -5.43 -7.49
CA GLN A 156 13.73 -5.41 -7.60
C GLN A 156 13.22 -6.21 -8.81
N GLY A 157 13.93 -6.16 -9.94
CA GLY A 157 13.57 -6.92 -11.15
C GLY A 157 13.57 -8.44 -10.97
N THR A 158 14.25 -8.97 -9.95
CA THR A 158 14.25 -10.41 -9.65
C THR A 158 12.87 -10.95 -9.32
N LEU A 159 11.97 -10.11 -8.79
CA LEU A 159 10.58 -10.46 -8.54
C LEU A 159 9.87 -10.92 -9.82
N ALA A 160 10.07 -10.21 -10.92
CA ALA A 160 9.47 -10.58 -12.20
C ALA A 160 10.00 -11.90 -12.75
N LEU A 161 11.28 -12.22 -12.55
CA LEU A 161 11.85 -13.51 -12.92
C LEU A 161 11.16 -14.66 -12.18
N GLU A 162 10.91 -14.47 -10.88
CA GLU A 162 10.16 -15.46 -10.08
C GLU A 162 8.73 -15.60 -10.56
N MET A 163 7.99 -14.50 -10.77
CA MET A 163 6.60 -14.53 -11.27
C MET A 163 6.48 -15.27 -12.59
N MET A 164 7.33 -14.95 -13.58
CA MET A 164 7.29 -15.59 -14.90
C MET A 164 7.69 -17.06 -14.88
N LYS A 165 8.44 -17.50 -13.86
CA LYS A 165 8.75 -18.91 -13.61
C LYS A 165 7.57 -19.63 -12.93
N GLN A 166 6.95 -19.00 -11.94
CA GLN A 166 5.84 -19.54 -11.15
C GLN A 166 4.55 -19.59 -11.98
N VAL A 167 4.32 -18.59 -12.84
CA VAL A 167 3.12 -18.45 -13.67
C VAL A 167 3.56 -18.10 -15.11
N PRO A 168 3.82 -19.11 -15.96
CA PRO A 168 4.41 -18.90 -17.29
C PRO A 168 3.48 -18.23 -18.31
N ASP A 169 2.17 -18.26 -18.12
CA ASP A 169 1.11 -17.86 -19.07
C ASP A 169 0.38 -16.57 -18.65
N LEU A 170 1.09 -15.65 -17.99
CA LEU A 170 0.57 -14.32 -17.68
C LEU A 170 0.30 -13.50 -18.95
N ASP A 171 -0.85 -12.81 -18.97
CA ASP A 171 -1.18 -11.80 -19.98
C ASP A 171 -0.71 -10.39 -19.55
N ALA A 172 -0.82 -10.08 -18.24
CA ALA A 172 -0.44 -8.79 -17.71
C ALA A 172 0.14 -8.90 -16.29
N ILE A 173 0.99 -7.93 -15.90
CA ILE A 173 1.49 -7.72 -14.55
C ILE A 173 1.17 -6.29 -14.14
N LEU A 174 0.43 -6.15 -13.04
CA LEU A 174 0.11 -4.87 -12.42
C LEU A 174 1.11 -4.57 -11.30
N CYS A 175 1.80 -3.44 -11.43
CA CYS A 175 2.91 -3.06 -10.56
C CYS A 175 2.68 -1.69 -9.93
N PRO A 176 2.78 -1.55 -8.59
CA PRO A 176 2.72 -0.25 -7.93
C PRO A 176 3.87 0.68 -8.36
N ILE A 177 3.58 1.95 -8.58
CA ILE A 177 4.59 2.97 -8.90
C ILE A 177 4.67 4.03 -7.81
N GLY A 178 5.85 4.14 -7.17
CA GLY A 178 6.25 5.30 -6.39
C GLY A 178 7.45 5.98 -7.06
N GLY A 179 8.66 5.79 -6.54
CA GLY A 179 9.89 6.31 -7.17
C GLY A 179 10.32 5.59 -8.46
N GLY A 180 9.62 4.55 -8.89
CA GLY A 180 9.81 3.87 -10.17
C GLY A 180 10.75 2.66 -10.17
N GLY A 181 11.52 2.41 -9.10
CA GLY A 181 12.55 1.36 -9.10
C GLY A 181 12.02 -0.07 -9.28
N LEU A 182 10.85 -0.39 -8.68
CA LEU A 182 10.22 -1.70 -8.84
C LEU A 182 9.75 -1.90 -10.28
N ILE A 183 8.92 -1.00 -10.78
CA ILE A 183 8.37 -1.12 -12.14
C ILE A 183 9.46 -1.10 -13.21
N ALA A 184 10.53 -0.31 -13.03
CA ALA A 184 11.66 -0.30 -13.94
C ALA A 184 12.34 -1.68 -14.01
N GLY A 185 12.64 -2.28 -12.86
CA GLY A 185 13.23 -3.62 -12.79
C GLY A 185 12.30 -4.70 -13.40
N VAL A 186 11.01 -4.66 -13.04
CA VAL A 186 9.98 -5.57 -13.59
C VAL A 186 9.88 -5.42 -15.10
N ALA A 187 9.73 -4.20 -15.61
CA ALA A 187 9.57 -3.94 -17.04
C ALA A 187 10.80 -4.38 -17.85
N VAL A 188 12.02 -4.14 -17.36
CA VAL A 188 13.24 -4.63 -18.02
C VAL A 188 13.26 -6.16 -18.09
N ALA A 189 12.93 -6.85 -17.00
CA ALA A 189 12.93 -8.32 -17.00
C ALA A 189 11.83 -8.90 -17.90
N VAL A 190 10.60 -8.38 -17.79
CA VAL A 190 9.43 -8.87 -18.54
C VAL A 190 9.62 -8.64 -20.04
N LYS A 191 9.93 -7.41 -20.46
CA LYS A 191 10.04 -7.10 -21.89
C LYS A 191 11.22 -7.79 -22.58
N ALA A 192 12.27 -8.12 -21.82
CA ALA A 192 13.41 -8.88 -22.35
C ALA A 192 13.12 -10.39 -22.51
N LEU A 193 12.20 -10.97 -21.72
CA LEU A 193 11.92 -12.42 -21.75
C LEU A 193 10.60 -12.76 -22.44
N LYS A 194 9.57 -11.97 -22.15
CA LYS A 194 8.19 -12.19 -22.62
C LYS A 194 7.55 -10.86 -23.04
N PRO A 195 7.97 -10.25 -24.15
CA PRO A 195 7.57 -8.89 -24.55
C PRO A 195 6.05 -8.73 -24.77
N LYS A 196 5.32 -9.82 -24.96
CA LYS A 196 3.85 -9.82 -25.10
C LYS A 196 3.11 -9.59 -23.77
N ILE A 197 3.73 -9.89 -22.62
CA ILE A 197 3.11 -9.61 -21.33
C ILE A 197 3.02 -8.09 -21.13
N GLN A 198 1.82 -7.60 -20.84
CA GLN A 198 1.61 -6.20 -20.53
C GLN A 198 2.17 -5.87 -19.13
N VAL A 199 2.93 -4.80 -19.02
CA VAL A 199 3.38 -4.24 -17.74
C VAL A 199 2.61 -2.96 -17.51
N ILE A 200 1.71 -2.97 -16.52
CA ILE A 200 0.81 -1.88 -16.20
C ILE A 200 1.20 -1.28 -14.86
N GLY A 201 1.50 0.00 -14.87
CA GLY A 201 1.84 0.75 -13.66
C GLY A 201 0.62 1.34 -12.98
N ILE A 202 0.54 1.22 -11.65
CA ILE A 202 -0.57 1.76 -10.87
C ILE A 202 -0.04 2.78 -9.86
N GLU A 203 -0.61 4.00 -9.88
CA GLU A 203 -0.33 5.08 -8.95
C GLU A 203 -1.59 5.45 -8.14
N SER A 204 -1.41 6.14 -7.01
CA SER A 204 -2.52 6.86 -6.36
C SER A 204 -2.77 8.18 -7.09
N THR A 205 -4.04 8.59 -7.19
CA THR A 205 -4.44 9.93 -7.68
C THR A 205 -3.86 11.06 -6.84
N HIS A 206 -3.37 10.76 -5.63
CA HIS A 206 -2.76 11.72 -4.70
C HIS A 206 -1.25 11.89 -4.90
N THR A 207 -0.62 11.04 -5.72
CA THR A 207 0.82 11.08 -5.99
C THR A 207 1.13 11.33 -7.47
N GLY A 208 0.70 10.48 -8.39
CA GLY A 208 0.69 10.69 -9.84
C GLY A 208 2.00 11.18 -10.50
N ASN A 209 3.15 10.88 -9.88
CA ASN A 209 4.44 11.42 -10.31
C ASN A 209 4.95 10.81 -11.62
N PHE A 210 4.68 9.53 -11.87
CA PHE A 210 5.12 8.85 -13.08
C PHE A 210 4.28 9.25 -14.30
N ALA A 211 2.96 9.35 -14.14
CA ALA A 211 2.07 9.84 -15.19
C ALA A 211 2.40 11.31 -15.55
N ALA A 212 2.71 12.14 -14.55
CA ALA A 212 3.17 13.51 -14.78
C ALA A 212 4.50 13.54 -15.55
N ALA A 213 5.45 12.67 -15.20
CA ALA A 213 6.74 12.55 -15.90
C ALA A 213 6.56 12.06 -17.35
N LEU A 214 5.64 11.14 -17.61
CA LEU A 214 5.32 10.70 -18.98
C LEU A 214 4.79 11.85 -19.84
N ARG A 215 3.86 12.66 -19.30
CA ARG A 215 3.34 13.84 -20.00
C ARG A 215 4.42 14.89 -20.27
N ALA A 216 5.33 15.07 -19.34
CA ALA A 216 6.43 16.05 -19.47
C ALA A 216 7.64 15.53 -20.27
N GLY A 217 7.70 14.21 -20.58
CA GLY A 217 8.86 13.57 -21.21
C GLY A 217 10.10 13.46 -20.31
N LYS A 218 10.03 13.92 -19.06
CA LYS A 218 11.11 13.94 -18.06
C LYS A 218 10.57 13.88 -16.64
N PRO A 219 11.37 13.44 -15.65
CA PRO A 219 10.99 13.52 -14.24
C PRO A 219 10.60 14.95 -13.85
N VAL A 220 9.46 15.07 -13.15
CA VAL A 220 8.94 16.34 -12.64
C VAL A 220 8.49 16.15 -11.18
N THR A 221 8.64 17.21 -10.39
CA THR A 221 8.16 17.22 -9.00
C THR A 221 6.68 17.55 -8.97
N VAL A 222 5.90 16.70 -8.27
CA VAL A 222 4.46 16.89 -8.11
C VAL A 222 4.13 17.32 -6.68
N LYS A 223 3.01 18.04 -6.53
CA LYS A 223 2.40 18.27 -5.20
C LYS A 223 1.66 17.01 -4.79
N ARG A 224 2.03 16.41 -3.65
CA ARG A 224 1.31 15.27 -3.10
C ARG A 224 0.21 15.71 -2.15
N ARG A 225 -0.83 14.88 -2.04
CA ARG A 225 -1.81 14.90 -0.95
C ARG A 225 -1.58 13.69 -0.04
N ALA A 226 -2.14 13.71 1.16
CA ALA A 226 -2.11 12.55 2.04
C ALA A 226 -2.74 11.34 1.33
N THR A 227 -2.11 10.17 1.45
CA THR A 227 -2.54 8.94 0.77
C THR A 227 -2.32 7.73 1.67
N LEU A 228 -3.20 6.73 1.56
CA LEU A 228 -3.01 5.40 2.15
C LEU A 228 -1.81 4.66 1.53
N ALA A 229 -1.46 5.00 0.29
CA ALA A 229 -0.33 4.44 -0.43
C ALA A 229 0.97 5.22 -0.16
N ASP A 230 1.35 5.37 1.11
CA ASP A 230 2.51 6.13 1.58
C ASP A 230 3.83 5.70 0.93
N GLY A 231 4.01 4.41 0.65
CA GLY A 231 5.17 3.88 -0.09
C GLY A 231 5.26 4.34 -1.54
N LEU A 232 4.17 4.91 -2.12
CA LEU A 232 4.13 5.50 -3.46
C LEU A 232 4.26 7.03 -3.45
N ALA A 233 4.62 7.62 -2.32
CA ALA A 233 4.63 9.07 -2.11
C ALA A 233 5.94 9.85 -2.43
N PRO A 234 7.00 9.32 -3.09
CA PRO A 234 8.06 10.17 -3.60
C PRO A 234 7.50 11.28 -4.50
N LEU A 235 7.99 12.51 -4.30
CA LEU A 235 7.51 13.67 -5.08
C LEU A 235 7.93 13.63 -6.55
N THR A 236 9.00 12.89 -6.84
CA THR A 236 9.60 12.80 -8.18
C THR A 236 9.98 11.35 -8.45
N VAL A 237 9.68 10.88 -9.65
CA VAL A 237 10.20 9.59 -10.13
C VAL A 237 11.71 9.68 -10.33
N GLY A 238 12.44 8.60 -10.03
CA GLY A 238 13.89 8.56 -10.24
C GLY A 238 14.26 8.67 -11.72
N PRO A 239 15.26 9.50 -12.08
CA PRO A 239 15.68 9.66 -13.47
C PRO A 239 16.08 8.35 -14.16
N THR A 240 16.84 7.49 -13.47
CA THR A 240 17.23 6.17 -13.98
C THR A 240 16.04 5.25 -14.15
N SER A 241 15.17 5.19 -13.12
CA SER A 241 13.94 4.40 -13.12
C SER A 241 13.01 4.83 -14.24
N PHE A 242 12.83 6.16 -14.44
CA PHE A 242 12.00 6.70 -15.52
C PHE A 242 12.56 6.36 -16.89
N ALA A 243 13.86 6.57 -17.13
CA ALA A 243 14.50 6.28 -18.41
C ALA A 243 14.35 4.81 -18.82
N LEU A 244 14.40 3.87 -17.84
CA LEU A 244 14.22 2.45 -18.08
C LEU A 244 12.75 2.07 -18.32
N ALA A 245 11.84 2.68 -17.57
CA ALA A 245 10.43 2.27 -17.56
C ALA A 245 9.60 2.92 -18.68
N ARG A 246 9.85 4.18 -19.04
CA ARG A 246 9.00 4.96 -19.97
C ARG A 246 8.71 4.33 -21.32
N THR A 247 9.62 3.49 -21.82
CA THR A 247 9.49 2.79 -23.11
C THR A 247 9.11 1.32 -22.99
N ARG A 248 8.94 0.81 -21.77
CA ARG A 248 8.70 -0.60 -21.46
C ARG A 248 7.39 -0.84 -20.69
N VAL A 249 6.85 0.20 -20.08
CA VAL A 249 5.54 0.15 -19.42
C VAL A 249 4.48 0.44 -20.47
N ASP A 250 3.50 -0.44 -20.58
CA ASP A 250 2.48 -0.37 -21.65
C ASP A 250 1.38 0.63 -21.29
N GLN A 251 1.05 0.74 -20.00
CA GLN A 251 -0.01 1.63 -19.52
C GLN A 251 0.29 2.07 -18.07
N VAL A 252 -0.16 3.27 -17.72
CA VAL A 252 -0.17 3.78 -16.34
C VAL A 252 -1.57 4.28 -16.01
N VAL A 253 -2.10 3.87 -14.87
CA VAL A 253 -3.40 4.32 -14.37
C VAL A 253 -3.28 4.81 -12.92
N SER A 254 -4.13 5.76 -12.54
CA SER A 254 -4.17 6.30 -11.18
C SER A 254 -5.49 5.94 -10.52
N VAL A 255 -5.44 5.43 -9.28
CA VAL A 255 -6.60 4.95 -8.52
C VAL A 255 -6.87 5.84 -7.30
N GLY A 256 -8.15 6.03 -6.97
CA GLY A 256 -8.60 6.85 -5.84
C GLY A 256 -8.48 6.14 -4.49
N GLU A 257 -8.39 6.93 -3.42
CA GLU A 257 -8.17 6.45 -2.05
C GLU A 257 -9.25 5.49 -1.53
N GLN A 258 -10.52 5.72 -1.91
CA GLN A 258 -11.62 4.84 -1.54
C GLN A 258 -11.43 3.41 -2.06
N TRP A 259 -10.93 3.27 -3.29
CA TRP A 259 -10.66 1.96 -3.88
C TRP A 259 -9.44 1.28 -3.25
N ILE A 260 -8.44 2.09 -2.84
CA ILE A 260 -7.26 1.57 -2.11
C ILE A 260 -7.72 1.00 -0.76
N ALA A 261 -8.54 1.73 -0.02
CA ALA A 261 -9.10 1.25 1.25
C ALA A 261 -9.90 -0.04 1.08
N LEU A 262 -10.78 -0.08 0.08
CA LEU A 262 -11.59 -1.26 -0.21
C LEU A 262 -10.72 -2.46 -0.63
N ALA A 263 -9.69 -2.25 -1.43
CA ALA A 263 -8.77 -3.31 -1.84
C ALA A 263 -7.98 -3.88 -0.66
N ILE A 264 -7.55 -3.05 0.31
CA ILE A 264 -6.93 -3.54 1.55
C ILE A 264 -7.91 -4.45 2.30
N LEU A 265 -9.17 -4.03 2.46
CA LEU A 265 -10.19 -4.83 3.12
C LEU A 265 -10.43 -6.16 2.38
N ARG A 266 -10.56 -6.15 1.04
CA ARG A 266 -10.74 -7.39 0.25
C ARG A 266 -9.56 -8.33 0.37
N LEU A 267 -8.32 -7.84 0.34
CA LEU A 267 -7.13 -8.68 0.53
C LEU A 267 -7.10 -9.30 1.94
N LEU A 268 -7.52 -8.56 2.96
CA LEU A 268 -7.65 -9.08 4.31
C LEU A 268 -8.75 -10.14 4.43
N GLU A 269 -9.94 -9.87 3.88
CA GLU A 269 -11.10 -10.75 3.99
C GLU A 269 -11.01 -12.00 3.12
N LEU A 270 -10.52 -11.87 1.89
CA LEU A 270 -10.56 -12.93 0.89
C LEU A 270 -9.25 -13.73 0.83
N GLU A 271 -8.11 -13.04 0.92
CA GLU A 271 -6.78 -13.65 0.85
C GLU A 271 -6.14 -13.90 2.21
N LYS A 272 -6.78 -13.48 3.31
CA LYS A 272 -6.25 -13.58 4.68
C LYS A 272 -4.84 -12.97 4.81
N THR A 273 -4.55 -11.97 3.98
CA THR A 273 -3.24 -11.31 3.94
C THR A 273 -3.33 -9.83 4.27
N VAL A 274 -2.40 -9.36 5.09
CA VAL A 274 -2.27 -7.94 5.42
C VAL A 274 -1.36 -7.28 4.41
N VAL A 275 -1.86 -6.21 3.79
CA VAL A 275 -1.09 -5.39 2.86
C VAL A 275 -1.17 -3.92 3.21
N GLU A 276 -0.13 -3.17 2.86
CA GLU A 276 -0.13 -1.70 2.92
C GLU A 276 -0.83 -1.10 1.69
N GLY A 277 -1.25 0.16 1.77
CA GLY A 277 -1.95 0.83 0.67
C GLY A 277 -1.21 0.79 -0.65
N SER A 278 0.12 0.91 -0.61
CA SER A 278 0.99 0.80 -1.80
C SER A 278 0.88 -0.55 -2.51
N ALA A 279 0.66 -1.62 -1.78
CA ALA A 279 0.53 -2.96 -2.33
C ALA A 279 -0.90 -3.27 -2.80
N ALA A 280 -1.89 -2.53 -2.32
CA ALA A 280 -3.30 -2.72 -2.67
C ALA A 280 -3.70 -2.05 -3.99
N VAL A 281 -2.91 -1.06 -4.50
CA VAL A 281 -3.28 -0.30 -5.70
C VAL A 281 -3.52 -1.15 -6.94
N PRO A 282 -2.82 -2.30 -7.19
CA PRO A 282 -3.12 -3.16 -8.33
C PRO A 282 -4.55 -3.71 -8.32
N LEU A 283 -4.98 -4.25 -7.17
CA LEU A 283 -6.35 -4.74 -6.99
C LEU A 283 -7.36 -3.59 -7.07
N ALA A 284 -7.06 -2.46 -6.42
CA ALA A 284 -7.90 -1.27 -6.43
C ALA A 284 -8.21 -0.78 -7.85
N ALA A 285 -7.23 -0.80 -8.76
CA ALA A 285 -7.41 -0.40 -10.16
C ALA A 285 -8.37 -1.32 -10.93
N LEU A 286 -8.32 -2.63 -10.68
CA LEU A 286 -9.26 -3.60 -11.27
C LEU A 286 -10.66 -3.42 -10.71
N MET A 287 -10.81 -3.30 -9.39
CA MET A 287 -12.11 -3.08 -8.73
C MET A 287 -12.76 -1.76 -9.14
N ALA A 288 -11.95 -0.73 -9.39
CA ALA A 288 -12.43 0.55 -9.92
C ALA A 288 -12.82 0.51 -11.41
N GLY A 289 -12.67 -0.64 -12.08
CA GLY A 289 -12.99 -0.77 -13.51
C GLY A 289 -12.07 -0.02 -14.46
N LEU A 290 -10.87 0.39 -14.01
CA LEU A 290 -9.93 1.19 -14.81
C LEU A 290 -9.22 0.40 -15.92
N LEU A 291 -9.32 -0.93 -15.89
CA LEU A 291 -8.62 -1.84 -16.81
C LEU A 291 -9.59 -2.86 -17.44
N PRO A 292 -10.66 -2.42 -18.13
CA PRO A 292 -11.71 -3.31 -18.62
C PRO A 292 -11.20 -4.32 -19.68
N ALA A 293 -10.12 -3.99 -20.40
CA ALA A 293 -9.49 -4.87 -21.39
C ALA A 293 -8.83 -6.12 -20.79
N LEU A 294 -8.65 -6.18 -19.48
CA LEU A 294 -8.08 -7.32 -18.77
C LEU A 294 -9.11 -8.38 -18.34
N ARG A 295 -10.41 -8.16 -18.57
CA ARG A 295 -11.45 -9.17 -18.29
C ARG A 295 -11.16 -10.48 -19.01
N GLY A 296 -11.22 -11.60 -18.27
CA GLY A 296 -10.90 -12.94 -18.76
C GLY A 296 -9.39 -13.22 -18.92
N ARG A 297 -8.52 -12.21 -18.76
CA ARG A 297 -7.06 -12.37 -18.86
C ARG A 297 -6.45 -12.87 -17.56
N ARG A 298 -5.27 -13.50 -17.67
CA ARG A 298 -4.48 -13.93 -16.51
C ARG A 298 -3.57 -12.79 -16.04
N VAL A 299 -3.90 -12.24 -14.89
CA VAL A 299 -3.31 -10.99 -14.40
C VAL A 299 -2.55 -11.23 -13.10
N GLY A 300 -1.27 -10.88 -13.09
CA GLY A 300 -0.42 -10.92 -11.91
C GLY A 300 -0.47 -9.61 -11.14
N LEU A 301 -0.86 -9.67 -9.86
CA LEU A 301 -0.81 -8.53 -8.95
C LEU A 301 0.45 -8.60 -8.10
N ILE A 302 1.26 -7.54 -8.08
CA ILE A 302 2.40 -7.45 -7.16
C ILE A 302 1.93 -6.86 -5.85
N LEU A 303 1.75 -7.72 -4.82
CA LEU A 303 1.49 -7.29 -3.44
C LEU A 303 2.83 -6.96 -2.78
N SER A 304 3.26 -5.73 -2.97
CA SER A 304 4.64 -5.28 -2.76
C SER A 304 5.07 -5.13 -1.31
N GLY A 305 4.12 -5.00 -0.36
CA GLY A 305 4.42 -4.83 1.06
C GLY A 305 3.20 -4.95 1.97
N GLY A 306 3.44 -5.22 3.26
CA GLY A 306 2.42 -5.39 4.30
C GLY A 306 2.65 -4.52 5.54
N ASN A 307 3.56 -3.56 5.50
CA ASN A 307 3.97 -2.74 6.67
C ASN A 307 2.99 -1.59 6.95
N ILE A 308 1.70 -1.89 6.99
CA ILE A 308 0.66 -0.95 7.41
C ILE A 308 0.64 -0.80 8.94
N ASP A 309 0.42 0.43 9.42
CA ASP A 309 0.21 0.67 10.84
C ASP A 309 -1.13 0.07 11.29
N PRO A 310 -1.19 -0.71 12.39
CA PRO A 310 -2.43 -1.30 12.89
C PRO A 310 -3.54 -0.27 13.14
N SER A 311 -3.22 0.94 13.61
CA SER A 311 -4.19 2.02 13.82
C SER A 311 -4.76 2.55 12.49
N VAL A 312 -3.93 2.59 11.44
CA VAL A 312 -4.36 2.92 10.08
C VAL A 312 -5.23 1.81 9.52
N LEU A 313 -4.83 0.54 9.71
CA LEU A 313 -5.59 -0.62 9.27
C LEU A 313 -6.99 -0.64 9.89
N GLY A 314 -7.12 -0.38 11.21
CA GLY A 314 -8.41 -0.28 11.88
C GLY A 314 -9.33 0.78 11.24
N ARG A 315 -8.79 1.96 10.91
CA ARG A 315 -9.55 3.01 10.21
C ARG A 315 -9.92 2.63 8.78
N VAL A 316 -9.05 1.91 8.08
CA VAL A 316 -9.33 1.41 6.73
C VAL A 316 -10.45 0.39 6.76
N ILE A 317 -10.43 -0.55 7.71
CA ILE A 317 -11.48 -1.55 7.89
C ILE A 317 -12.83 -0.86 8.14
N ALA A 318 -12.90 0.08 9.09
CA ALA A 318 -14.11 0.81 9.38
C ALA A 318 -14.68 1.54 8.14
N LYS A 319 -13.81 2.26 7.39
CA LYS A 319 -14.23 2.94 6.15
C LYS A 319 -14.68 1.97 5.06
N GLY A 320 -14.03 0.82 4.93
CA GLY A 320 -14.43 -0.22 4.00
C GLY A 320 -15.80 -0.81 4.34
N LEU A 321 -16.07 -1.07 5.62
CA LEU A 321 -17.38 -1.55 6.10
C LEU A 321 -18.50 -0.54 5.81
N VAL A 322 -18.23 0.76 6.02
CA VAL A 322 -19.18 1.83 5.65
C VAL A 322 -19.44 1.84 4.15
N HIS A 323 -18.38 1.74 3.34
CA HIS A 323 -18.53 1.71 1.87
C HIS A 323 -19.35 0.52 1.38
N ASP A 324 -19.24 -0.63 2.03
CA ASP A 324 -20.00 -1.84 1.70
C ASP A 324 -21.43 -1.84 2.25
N GLY A 325 -21.83 -0.82 3.02
CA GLY A 325 -23.11 -0.81 3.73
C GLY A 325 -23.17 -1.85 4.85
N ARG A 326 -22.01 -2.29 5.37
CA ARG A 326 -21.90 -3.23 6.51
C ARG A 326 -21.79 -2.51 7.85
N LEU A 327 -21.55 -1.22 7.81
CA LEU A 327 -21.59 -0.30 8.94
C LEU A 327 -22.30 0.96 8.48
N THR A 328 -23.34 1.36 9.22
CA THR A 328 -24.10 2.59 8.93
C THR A 328 -24.29 3.42 10.19
N ARG A 329 -24.37 4.73 10.03
CA ARG A 329 -24.71 5.66 11.11
C ARG A 329 -25.92 6.47 10.74
N PHE A 330 -26.85 6.60 11.66
CA PHE A 330 -28.03 7.44 11.51
C PHE A 330 -28.42 8.08 12.85
N THR A 331 -29.13 9.18 12.78
CA THR A 331 -29.74 9.82 13.93
C THR A 331 -31.24 9.55 13.89
N ALA A 332 -31.79 8.97 14.95
CA ALA A 332 -33.22 8.78 15.16
C ALA A 332 -33.76 9.73 16.22
N THR A 333 -34.92 10.33 15.99
CA THR A 333 -35.61 11.08 17.04
C THR A 333 -36.48 10.11 17.83
N VAL A 334 -36.29 10.07 19.15
CA VAL A 334 -36.99 9.19 20.08
C VAL A 334 -37.64 10.00 21.20
N SER A 335 -38.70 9.47 21.82
CA SER A 335 -39.28 10.07 23.00
C SER A 335 -38.30 9.99 24.18
N ASP A 336 -38.17 11.08 24.95
CA ASP A 336 -37.36 11.11 26.19
C ASP A 336 -38.12 10.49 27.40
N ARG A 337 -39.17 9.75 27.15
CA ARG A 337 -39.92 9.02 28.17
C ARG A 337 -39.35 7.60 28.34
N PRO A 338 -39.57 6.96 29.52
CA PRO A 338 -39.22 5.56 29.71
C PRO A 338 -39.84 4.69 28.60
N GLY A 339 -39.01 3.86 27.96
CA GLY A 339 -39.40 2.99 26.83
C GLY A 339 -38.98 3.51 25.46
N GLY A 340 -38.83 4.83 25.23
CA GLY A 340 -38.55 5.37 23.89
C GLY A 340 -37.28 4.80 23.23
N LEU A 341 -36.17 4.70 23.98
CA LEU A 341 -34.94 4.08 23.48
C LEU A 341 -35.09 2.54 23.31
N ALA A 342 -35.84 1.89 24.22
CA ALA A 342 -36.09 0.44 24.13
C ALA A 342 -36.87 0.06 22.87
N ASP A 343 -37.86 0.89 22.47
CA ASP A 343 -38.63 0.67 21.23
C ASP A 343 -37.73 0.83 19.99
N LEU A 344 -36.87 1.85 19.94
CA LEU A 344 -35.89 2.03 18.87
C LEU A 344 -34.98 0.81 18.73
N THR A 345 -34.38 0.37 19.85
CA THR A 345 -33.46 -0.77 19.84
C THR A 345 -34.13 -2.08 19.45
N ARG A 346 -35.41 -2.27 19.81
CA ARG A 346 -36.22 -3.42 19.39
C ARG A 346 -36.40 -3.45 17.87
N VAL A 347 -36.75 -2.34 17.25
CA VAL A 347 -36.90 -2.26 15.78
C VAL A 347 -35.57 -2.57 15.08
N ILE A 348 -34.43 -2.09 15.60
CA ILE A 348 -33.12 -2.41 15.05
C ILE A 348 -32.83 -3.92 15.15
N ALA A 349 -33.08 -4.50 16.32
CA ALA A 349 -32.89 -5.94 16.56
C ALA A 349 -33.80 -6.81 15.68
N ASP A 350 -35.08 -6.46 15.54
CA ASP A 350 -36.07 -7.18 14.70
C ASP A 350 -35.68 -7.15 13.21
N CYS A 351 -34.94 -6.13 12.78
CA CYS A 351 -34.33 -6.09 11.44
C CYS A 351 -33.08 -6.99 11.31
N GLY A 352 -32.57 -7.57 12.39
CA GLY A 352 -31.36 -8.37 12.40
C GLY A 352 -30.06 -7.55 12.27
N ALA A 353 -30.10 -6.26 12.67
CA ALA A 353 -28.96 -5.38 12.74
C ALA A 353 -28.36 -5.36 14.15
N SER A 354 -27.02 -5.29 14.26
CA SER A 354 -26.32 -5.26 15.53
C SER A 354 -25.90 -3.82 15.86
N ILE A 355 -26.16 -3.40 17.10
CA ILE A 355 -25.79 -2.06 17.55
C ILE A 355 -24.34 -2.07 18.02
N GLN A 356 -23.48 -1.26 17.39
CA GLN A 356 -22.11 -1.05 17.82
C GLN A 356 -22.01 0.07 18.86
N ASP A 357 -22.77 1.17 18.64
CA ASP A 357 -22.74 2.32 19.52
C ASP A 357 -24.07 3.10 19.46
N ILE A 358 -24.51 3.65 20.62
CA ILE A 358 -25.63 4.59 20.70
C ILE A 358 -25.20 5.77 21.58
N VAL A 359 -25.30 6.96 21.01
CA VAL A 359 -25.14 8.21 21.75
C VAL A 359 -26.50 8.88 21.92
N HIS A 360 -26.91 9.08 23.18
CA HIS A 360 -28.20 9.68 23.53
C HIS A 360 -27.99 11.18 23.83
N GLU A 361 -28.38 12.02 22.88
CA GLU A 361 -28.15 13.47 22.93
C GLU A 361 -29.42 14.22 23.30
N ARG A 362 -29.48 14.80 24.53
CA ARG A 362 -30.59 15.62 25.00
C ARG A 362 -30.42 17.10 24.66
N ALA A 363 -29.24 17.64 24.84
CA ALA A 363 -29.00 19.09 24.76
C ALA A 363 -29.07 19.66 23.34
N PHE A 364 -28.85 18.84 22.32
CA PHE A 364 -28.79 19.27 20.91
C PHE A 364 -29.94 18.71 20.05
N SER A 365 -31.03 18.23 20.68
CA SER A 365 -32.15 17.59 19.99
C SER A 365 -33.23 18.54 19.46
N GLY A 366 -32.98 19.86 19.46
CA GLY A 366 -33.93 20.87 19.02
C GLY A 366 -34.78 21.44 20.15
N PRO A 367 -35.85 22.24 19.83
CA PRO A 367 -36.62 22.95 20.84
C PRO A 367 -37.66 22.07 21.58
N ASP A 368 -37.94 20.86 21.11
CA ASP A 368 -38.87 19.94 21.76
C ASP A 368 -38.18 19.23 22.93
N VAL A 369 -38.64 19.54 24.14
CA VAL A 369 -38.06 18.97 25.39
C VAL A 369 -38.50 17.53 25.67
N PHE A 370 -39.46 16.99 24.91
CA PHE A 370 -39.96 15.60 25.07
C PHE A 370 -39.38 14.63 24.07
N SER A 371 -38.55 15.10 23.15
CA SER A 371 -37.83 14.27 22.20
C SER A 371 -36.31 14.47 22.29
N VAL A 372 -35.58 13.43 22.00
CA VAL A 372 -34.12 13.40 22.03
C VAL A 372 -33.57 12.72 20.78
N HIS A 373 -32.33 13.03 20.44
CA HIS A 373 -31.63 12.38 19.36
C HIS A 373 -30.85 11.15 19.86
N ALA A 374 -31.09 10.00 19.24
CA ALA A 374 -30.28 8.81 19.40
C ALA A 374 -29.40 8.64 18.14
N VAL A 375 -28.11 8.91 18.26
CA VAL A 375 -27.13 8.66 17.18
C VAL A 375 -26.70 7.20 17.27
N CYS A 376 -27.11 6.41 16.31
CA CYS A 376 -26.88 4.97 16.27
C CYS A 376 -25.82 4.60 15.22
N THR A 377 -24.78 3.87 15.61
CA THR A 377 -23.88 3.17 14.70
C THR A 377 -24.22 1.69 14.71
N VAL A 378 -24.57 1.14 13.55
CA VAL A 378 -25.17 -0.21 13.45
C VAL A 378 -24.45 -1.04 12.39
N GLU A 379 -24.18 -2.29 12.71
CA GLU A 379 -23.71 -3.28 11.76
C GLU A 379 -24.87 -3.86 10.97
N THR A 380 -24.70 -3.92 9.66
CA THR A 380 -25.66 -4.42 8.69
C THR A 380 -24.97 -5.37 7.72
N ARG A 381 -25.72 -6.10 6.88
CA ARG A 381 -25.14 -7.05 5.92
C ARG A 381 -24.61 -6.36 4.66
N ASP A 382 -25.36 -5.38 4.15
CA ASP A 382 -25.11 -4.69 2.89
C ASP A 382 -26.03 -3.46 2.76
N HIS A 383 -25.92 -2.72 1.67
CA HIS A 383 -26.77 -1.55 1.37
C HIS A 383 -28.28 -1.88 1.31
N ALA A 384 -28.67 -3.07 0.85
CA ALA A 384 -30.06 -3.47 0.81
C ALA A 384 -30.64 -3.64 2.22
N HIS A 385 -29.82 -4.19 3.14
CA HIS A 385 -30.15 -4.29 4.54
C HIS A 385 -30.27 -2.91 5.22
N VAL A 386 -29.36 -1.98 4.94
CA VAL A 386 -29.47 -0.57 5.39
C VAL A 386 -30.79 0.04 4.95
N ALA A 387 -31.16 -0.10 3.68
CA ALA A 387 -32.43 0.42 3.16
C ALA A 387 -33.64 -0.23 3.85
N THR A 388 -33.57 -1.51 4.18
CA THR A 388 -34.64 -2.23 4.91
C THR A 388 -34.78 -1.72 6.34
N LEU A 389 -33.67 -1.53 7.05
CA LEU A 389 -33.63 -0.95 8.38
C LEU A 389 -34.26 0.44 8.40
N HIS A 390 -33.87 1.33 7.48
CA HIS A 390 -34.43 2.69 7.41
C HIS A 390 -35.92 2.70 7.14
N ARG A 391 -36.44 1.80 6.27
CA ARG A 391 -37.88 1.66 6.04
C ARG A 391 -38.63 1.18 7.29
N ALA A 392 -38.07 0.22 8.03
CA ALA A 392 -38.67 -0.27 9.27
C ALA A 392 -38.72 0.82 10.35
N LEU A 393 -37.63 1.55 10.55
CA LEU A 393 -37.58 2.68 11.48
C LEU A 393 -38.66 3.74 11.15
N LYS A 394 -38.75 4.14 9.88
CA LYS A 394 -39.76 5.09 9.44
C LYS A 394 -41.21 4.56 9.67
N LYS A 395 -41.45 3.29 9.38
CA LYS A 395 -42.76 2.64 9.60
C LYS A 395 -43.18 2.63 11.07
N HIS A 396 -42.18 2.52 12.00
CA HIS A 396 -42.47 2.53 13.45
C HIS A 396 -42.39 3.94 14.06
N GLY A 397 -42.39 4.97 13.24
CA GLY A 397 -42.52 6.37 13.70
C GLY A 397 -41.19 7.00 14.14
N PHE A 398 -40.04 6.41 13.79
CA PHE A 398 -38.74 7.00 14.04
C PHE A 398 -38.26 7.78 12.80
N PRO A 399 -38.30 9.13 12.81
CA PRO A 399 -37.66 9.92 11.77
C PRO A 399 -36.16 9.67 11.81
N VAL A 400 -35.57 9.37 10.66
CA VAL A 400 -34.14 9.03 10.53
C VAL A 400 -33.45 10.04 9.62
N ALA A 401 -32.40 10.66 10.11
CA ALA A 401 -31.44 11.41 9.31
C ALA A 401 -30.18 10.56 9.11
N VAL A 402 -29.82 10.30 7.86
CA VAL A 402 -28.58 9.55 7.54
C VAL A 402 -27.42 10.53 7.64
N THR A 403 -26.43 10.19 8.47
CA THR A 403 -25.16 10.92 8.50
C THR A 403 -24.23 10.26 7.48
N ALA A 404 -23.91 11.00 6.40
CA ALA A 404 -23.02 10.55 5.33
C ALA A 404 -21.57 10.39 5.81
#